data_98f794336d2893ec32aa3560b1ae11e2
#
_entry.id   98f794336d2893ec32aa3560b1ae11e2
#
_cell.length_a   1.000
_cell.length_b   1.000
_cell.length_c   1.000
_cell.angle_alpha   90.00
_cell.angle_beta   90.00
_cell.angle_gamma   90.00
#
_symmetry.space_group_name_H-M   'P 1'
#
loop_
_entity.id
_entity.type
_entity.pdbx_description
1 polymer ?
#
loop_
_entity_poly.entity_id
_entity_poly.type
_entity_poly.pdbx_seq_one_letter_code
_entity_poly.pdbx_strand_id
1 'polypeptide(L)'
;MNKILIVEDEIAISDLIKIELEIKGYRCEVANDGETASNYIESRRYDLILLDVMIPKVDGYELLEYIKQIAGTPTIFITAKNQTTDKIKGLNLGADDYITKPFEIGELIARIEAVLRRYNKGSEVQKIDDITINIIARTVKKNGKEISLTPKEFDLLSLLIQNKNFALYRETIFEKVWGEDLEFETRTLDLHIQRLRKKLDWKDKIKTVYKIGYMLEV
;
A
#
# COMPACT_ATOMS: atom_id res chain seq x y z
N MET A 1 3.84 5.57 -0.84
CA MET A 1 4.19 4.89 0.42
C MET A 1 2.97 4.99 1.31
N ASN A 2 2.35 3.84 1.66
CA ASN A 2 1.10 3.85 2.43
C ASN A 2 1.36 4.25 3.87
N LYS A 3 0.48 5.07 4.43
CA LYS A 3 0.52 5.55 5.81
C LYS A 3 -0.49 4.80 6.67
N ILE A 4 -0.03 4.16 7.73
CA ILE A 4 -0.84 3.33 8.62
C ILE A 4 -0.91 3.98 10.01
N LEU A 5 -2.12 4.09 10.57
CA LEU A 5 -2.31 4.43 11.96
C LEU A 5 -2.46 3.13 12.77
N ILE A 6 -1.70 3.00 13.84
CA ILE A 6 -1.77 1.90 14.80
C ILE A 6 -2.42 2.46 16.06
N VAL A 7 -3.59 1.93 16.44
CA VAL A 7 -4.33 2.32 17.65
C VAL A 7 -4.28 1.14 18.61
N GLU A 8 -3.37 1.23 19.58
CA GLU A 8 -3.00 0.13 20.49
C GLU A 8 -2.44 0.72 21.76
N ASP A 9 -2.96 0.34 22.91
CA ASP A 9 -2.53 0.85 24.23
C ASP A 9 -1.32 0.10 24.80
N GLU A 10 -1.11 -1.16 24.41
CA GLU A 10 0.07 -1.91 24.79
C GLU A 10 1.30 -1.47 23.96
N ILE A 11 2.18 -0.69 24.59
CA ILE A 11 3.37 -0.11 23.92
C ILE A 11 4.23 -1.20 23.26
N ALA A 12 4.44 -2.34 23.92
CA ALA A 12 5.25 -3.41 23.34
C ALA A 12 4.66 -3.99 22.05
N ILE A 13 3.34 -4.07 21.92
CA ILE A 13 2.64 -4.55 20.75
C ILE A 13 2.68 -3.48 19.64
N SER A 14 2.37 -2.23 19.99
CA SER A 14 2.39 -1.13 19.02
C SER A 14 3.77 -0.88 18.43
N ASP A 15 4.84 -0.96 19.26
CA ASP A 15 6.22 -0.82 18.80
C ASP A 15 6.65 -1.98 17.90
N LEU A 16 6.31 -3.22 18.25
CA LEU A 16 6.58 -4.39 17.42
C LEU A 16 5.93 -4.26 16.04
N ILE A 17 4.62 -3.95 16.01
CA ILE A 17 3.88 -3.76 14.75
C ILE A 17 4.52 -2.65 13.93
N LYS A 18 4.82 -1.50 14.56
CA LYS A 18 5.42 -0.35 13.89
C LYS A 18 6.75 -0.70 13.23
N ILE A 19 7.68 -1.31 13.98
CA ILE A 19 9.01 -1.68 13.46
C ILE A 19 8.88 -2.59 12.25
N GLU A 20 8.08 -3.65 12.36
CA GLU A 20 7.91 -4.63 11.29
C GLU A 20 7.26 -4.04 10.03
N LEU A 21 6.29 -3.15 10.19
CA LEU A 21 5.66 -2.45 9.07
C LEU A 21 6.60 -1.41 8.44
N GLU A 22 7.42 -0.71 9.23
CA GLU A 22 8.41 0.23 8.69
C GLU A 22 9.52 -0.49 7.91
N ILE A 23 9.95 -1.69 8.34
CA ILE A 23 10.86 -2.57 7.56
C ILE A 23 10.24 -2.93 6.21
N LYS A 24 8.92 -3.13 6.14
CA LYS A 24 8.19 -3.40 4.88
C LYS A 24 7.93 -2.14 4.03
N GLY A 25 8.37 -0.98 4.49
CA GLY A 25 8.27 0.27 3.73
C GLY A 25 6.96 1.04 3.94
N TYR A 26 6.19 0.74 4.98
CA TYR A 26 5.05 1.56 5.40
C TYR A 26 5.53 2.75 6.24
N ARG A 27 4.72 3.81 6.32
CA ARG A 27 4.87 4.86 7.33
C ARG A 27 3.87 4.62 8.44
N CYS A 28 4.33 4.57 9.69
CA CYS A 28 3.48 4.26 10.82
C CYS A 28 3.41 5.42 11.81
N GLU A 29 2.20 5.70 12.30
CA GLU A 29 1.96 6.54 13.46
C GLU A 29 1.22 5.71 14.51
N VAL A 30 1.46 5.97 15.78
CA VAL A 30 0.86 5.23 16.90
C VAL A 30 0.00 6.18 17.72
N ALA A 31 -1.18 5.73 18.09
CA ALA A 31 -2.04 6.35 19.09
C ALA A 31 -2.33 5.31 20.18
N ASN A 32 -2.09 5.65 21.43
CA ASN A 32 -2.23 4.71 22.55
C ASN A 32 -3.59 4.81 23.26
N ASP A 33 -4.49 5.61 22.74
CA ASP A 33 -5.88 5.74 23.20
C ASP A 33 -6.79 6.27 22.10
N GLY A 34 -8.11 6.10 22.30
CA GLY A 34 -9.10 6.47 21.30
C GLY A 34 -9.25 7.99 21.06
N GLU A 35 -8.98 8.82 22.07
CA GLU A 35 -9.03 10.29 21.93
C GLU A 35 -7.88 10.80 21.05
N THR A 36 -6.65 10.31 21.29
CA THR A 36 -5.49 10.59 20.46
C THR A 36 -5.70 10.10 19.02
N ALA A 37 -6.29 8.91 18.86
CA ALA A 37 -6.63 8.37 17.55
C ALA A 37 -7.64 9.25 16.80
N SER A 38 -8.70 9.69 17.47
CA SER A 38 -9.70 10.60 16.87
C SER A 38 -9.07 11.90 16.38
N ASN A 39 -8.24 12.55 17.20
CA ASN A 39 -7.53 13.78 16.82
C ASN A 39 -6.60 13.56 15.59
N TYR A 40 -5.94 12.40 15.51
CA TYR A 40 -5.11 12.05 14.36
C TYR A 40 -5.94 11.83 13.09
N ILE A 41 -7.08 11.18 13.20
CA ILE A 41 -7.99 10.89 12.08
C ILE A 41 -8.60 12.19 11.52
N GLU A 42 -8.94 13.15 12.38
CA GLU A 42 -9.43 14.45 11.94
C GLU A 42 -8.39 15.30 11.21
N SER A 43 -7.17 15.31 11.73
CA SER A 43 -6.11 16.21 11.25
C SER A 43 -5.22 15.63 10.15
N ARG A 44 -5.28 14.31 9.92
CA ARG A 44 -4.37 13.59 9.04
C ARG A 44 -5.10 12.57 8.18
N ARG A 45 -4.43 12.08 7.12
CA ARG A 45 -4.96 11.03 6.27
C ARG A 45 -4.12 9.76 6.43
N TYR A 46 -4.81 8.63 6.46
CA TYR A 46 -4.22 7.30 6.53
C TYR A 46 -4.80 6.42 5.43
N ASP A 47 -3.99 5.49 4.94
CA ASP A 47 -4.40 4.51 3.93
C ASP A 47 -5.03 3.27 4.59
N LEU A 48 -4.71 3.03 5.87
CA LEU A 48 -5.26 1.94 6.67
C LEU A 48 -5.12 2.27 8.16
N ILE A 49 -6.05 1.77 8.96
CA ILE A 49 -6.02 1.84 10.43
C ILE A 49 -5.99 0.43 10.99
N LEU A 50 -5.03 0.15 11.88
CA LEU A 50 -5.01 -1.02 12.75
C LEU A 50 -5.60 -0.58 14.08
N LEU A 51 -6.64 -1.25 14.56
CA LEU A 51 -7.41 -0.78 15.71
C LEU A 51 -7.65 -1.90 16.71
N ASP A 52 -7.14 -1.74 17.94
CA ASP A 52 -7.64 -2.60 19.01
C ASP A 52 -9.05 -2.15 19.44
N VAL A 53 -9.88 -3.13 19.75
CA VAL A 53 -11.23 -2.90 20.31
C VAL A 53 -11.13 -2.41 21.76
N MET A 54 -10.13 -2.93 22.51
CA MET A 54 -10.00 -2.69 23.94
C MET A 54 -8.99 -1.57 24.23
N ILE A 55 -9.29 -0.35 23.77
CA ILE A 55 -8.45 0.83 24.01
C ILE A 55 -9.08 1.75 25.07
N PRO A 56 -8.25 2.52 25.80
CA PRO A 56 -8.74 3.50 26.77
C PRO A 56 -9.51 4.66 26.13
N LYS A 57 -10.36 5.30 26.93
CA LYS A 57 -11.11 6.53 26.69
C LYS A 57 -12.29 6.40 25.71
N VAL A 58 -12.08 5.77 24.55
CA VAL A 58 -13.14 5.55 23.53
C VAL A 58 -13.13 4.08 23.16
N ASP A 59 -14.32 3.44 23.13
CA ASP A 59 -14.45 2.04 22.69
C ASP A 59 -14.07 1.91 21.22
N GLY A 60 -13.28 0.88 20.88
CA GLY A 60 -12.82 0.67 19.50
C GLY A 60 -13.96 0.47 18.49
N TYR A 61 -15.11 -0.01 18.90
CA TYR A 61 -16.28 -0.09 18.02
C TYR A 61 -16.86 1.30 17.73
N GLU A 62 -16.96 2.17 18.74
CA GLU A 62 -17.39 3.57 18.56
C GLU A 62 -16.40 4.33 17.68
N LEU A 63 -15.11 4.11 17.89
CA LEU A 63 -14.07 4.71 17.05
C LEU A 63 -14.15 4.21 15.60
N LEU A 64 -14.46 2.94 15.35
CA LEU A 64 -14.69 2.44 14.00
C LEU A 64 -15.86 3.15 13.31
N GLU A 65 -17.00 3.29 13.99
CA GLU A 65 -18.17 4.01 13.43
C GLU A 65 -17.79 5.44 13.05
N TYR A 66 -17.06 6.11 13.93
CA TYR A 66 -16.53 7.46 13.67
C TYR A 66 -15.61 7.51 12.45
N ILE A 67 -14.65 6.58 12.33
CA ILE A 67 -13.76 6.45 11.16
C ILE A 67 -14.57 6.31 9.87
N LYS A 68 -15.62 5.46 9.89
CA LYS A 68 -16.43 5.21 8.69
C LYS A 68 -17.26 6.41 8.28
N GLN A 69 -17.74 7.21 9.23
CA GLN A 69 -18.50 8.43 8.96
C GLN A 69 -17.64 9.56 8.37
N ILE A 70 -16.43 9.76 8.91
CA ILE A 70 -15.60 10.93 8.54
C ILE A 70 -14.69 10.63 7.35
N ALA A 71 -14.02 9.50 7.36
CA ALA A 71 -12.90 9.25 6.43
C ALA A 71 -13.13 8.04 5.52
N GLY A 72 -13.97 7.08 5.92
CA GLY A 72 -14.14 5.82 5.20
C GLY A 72 -12.84 5.00 5.11
N THR A 73 -11.85 5.31 5.95
CA THR A 73 -10.53 4.66 5.92
C THR A 73 -10.68 3.16 6.22
N PRO A 74 -10.02 2.27 5.44
CA PRO A 74 -10.04 0.85 5.72
C PRO A 74 -9.45 0.56 7.11
N THR A 75 -10.11 -0.32 7.84
CA THR A 75 -9.78 -0.61 9.24
C THR A 75 -9.73 -2.12 9.48
N ILE A 76 -8.63 -2.58 10.08
CA ILE A 76 -8.48 -3.96 10.55
C ILE A 76 -8.48 -3.95 12.07
N PHE A 77 -9.37 -4.74 12.69
CA PHE A 77 -9.31 -4.96 14.12
C PHE A 77 -8.18 -5.91 14.51
N ILE A 78 -7.43 -5.53 15.56
CA ILE A 78 -6.42 -6.38 16.21
C ILE A 78 -6.79 -6.46 17.68
N THR A 79 -7.35 -7.57 18.17
CA THR A 79 -7.88 -7.59 19.54
C THR A 79 -7.82 -8.98 20.17
N ALA A 80 -7.82 -9.02 21.51
CA ALA A 80 -7.94 -10.24 22.28
C ALA A 80 -9.36 -10.84 22.26
N LYS A 81 -10.39 -10.10 21.80
CA LYS A 81 -11.74 -10.62 21.66
C LYS A 81 -11.77 -11.65 20.54
N ASN A 82 -11.97 -12.92 20.89
CA ASN A 82 -11.89 -14.05 19.97
C ASN A 82 -13.25 -14.73 19.69
N GLN A 83 -14.32 -14.31 20.35
CA GLN A 83 -15.63 -14.90 20.15
C GLN A 83 -16.16 -14.60 18.75
N THR A 84 -16.85 -15.56 18.16
CA THR A 84 -17.46 -15.41 16.83
C THR A 84 -18.43 -14.22 16.78
N THR A 85 -19.14 -13.97 17.87
CA THR A 85 -20.05 -12.81 18.02
C THR A 85 -19.33 -11.48 17.90
N ASP A 86 -18.13 -11.34 18.48
CA ASP A 86 -17.34 -10.10 18.41
C ASP A 86 -16.84 -9.85 17.00
N LYS A 87 -16.38 -10.91 16.31
CA LYS A 87 -15.95 -10.83 14.91
C LYS A 87 -17.09 -10.41 13.99
N ILE A 88 -18.26 -11.04 14.15
CA ILE A 88 -19.48 -10.68 13.39
C ILE A 88 -19.86 -9.23 13.66
N LYS A 89 -19.83 -8.78 14.93
CA LYS A 89 -20.13 -7.40 15.30
C LYS A 89 -19.20 -6.43 14.60
N GLY A 90 -17.87 -6.65 14.68
CA GLY A 90 -16.89 -5.76 14.06
C GLY A 90 -17.02 -5.67 12.54
N LEU A 91 -17.24 -6.81 11.86
CA LEU A 91 -17.44 -6.83 10.42
C LEU A 91 -18.76 -6.15 10.00
N ASN A 92 -19.84 -6.35 10.75
CA ASN A 92 -21.14 -5.68 10.48
C ASN A 92 -21.06 -4.16 10.67
N LEU A 93 -20.22 -3.65 11.58
CA LEU A 93 -19.93 -2.23 11.76
C LEU A 93 -19.03 -1.65 10.67
N GLY A 94 -18.54 -2.49 9.75
CA GLY A 94 -17.78 -2.06 8.59
C GLY A 94 -16.27 -2.18 8.74
N ALA A 95 -15.76 -2.99 9.68
CA ALA A 95 -14.36 -3.38 9.67
C ALA A 95 -14.06 -4.19 8.40
N ASP A 96 -12.89 -3.98 7.82
CA ASP A 96 -12.47 -4.61 6.56
C ASP A 96 -11.85 -5.99 6.77
N ASP A 97 -11.30 -6.21 7.94
CA ASP A 97 -10.79 -7.50 8.41
C ASP A 97 -10.68 -7.52 9.94
N TYR A 98 -10.37 -8.69 10.48
CA TYR A 98 -10.29 -8.95 11.92
C TYR A 98 -9.19 -9.96 12.22
N ILE A 99 -8.29 -9.65 13.14
CA ILE A 99 -7.24 -10.55 13.61
C ILE A 99 -7.26 -10.65 15.13
N THR A 100 -7.08 -11.86 15.66
CA THR A 100 -7.10 -12.11 17.10
C THR A 100 -5.70 -12.19 17.68
N LYS A 101 -5.48 -11.55 18.83
CA LYS A 101 -4.27 -11.74 19.64
C LYS A 101 -4.31 -13.09 20.37
N PRO A 102 -3.16 -13.85 20.43
CA PRO A 102 -1.88 -13.57 19.77
C PRO A 102 -1.94 -13.87 18.25
N PHE A 103 -1.18 -13.15 17.46
CA PHE A 103 -1.08 -13.31 16.01
C PHE A 103 0.38 -13.36 15.53
N GLU A 104 0.59 -13.99 14.40
CA GLU A 104 1.87 -13.96 13.70
C GLU A 104 1.98 -12.68 12.88
N ILE A 105 3.15 -12.03 12.93
CA ILE A 105 3.36 -10.75 12.21
C ILE A 105 3.20 -10.92 10.69
N GLY A 106 3.58 -12.09 10.15
CA GLY A 106 3.38 -12.44 8.75
C GLY A 106 1.90 -12.49 8.36
N GLU A 107 1.01 -12.97 9.24
CA GLU A 107 -0.44 -12.96 9.02
C GLU A 107 -0.97 -11.54 8.97
N LEU A 108 -0.57 -10.69 9.92
CA LEU A 108 -0.97 -9.28 9.96
C LEU A 108 -0.58 -8.56 8.66
N ILE A 109 0.66 -8.72 8.20
CA ILE A 109 1.15 -8.10 6.97
C ILE A 109 0.33 -8.58 5.76
N ALA A 110 0.08 -9.88 5.63
CA ALA A 110 -0.70 -10.44 4.53
C ALA A 110 -2.14 -9.86 4.49
N ARG A 111 -2.77 -9.68 5.66
CA ARG A 111 -4.11 -9.06 5.77
C ARG A 111 -4.08 -7.58 5.41
N ILE A 112 -3.09 -6.82 5.88
CA ILE A 112 -2.88 -5.41 5.50
C ILE A 112 -2.79 -5.28 3.98
N GLU A 113 -1.95 -6.10 3.34
CA GLU A 113 -1.78 -6.10 1.88
C GLU A 113 -3.08 -6.45 1.15
N ALA A 114 -3.84 -7.41 1.65
CA ALA A 114 -5.12 -7.81 1.08
C ALA A 114 -6.18 -6.70 1.18
N VAL A 115 -6.25 -6.01 2.32
CA VAL A 115 -7.16 -4.88 2.51
C VAL A 115 -6.73 -3.70 1.64
N LEU A 116 -5.48 -3.27 1.70
CA LEU A 116 -4.97 -2.17 0.88
C LEU A 116 -5.18 -2.46 -0.62
N ARG A 117 -4.97 -3.69 -1.08
CA ARG A 117 -5.24 -4.08 -2.46
C ARG A 117 -6.72 -3.92 -2.84
N ARG A 118 -7.67 -4.21 -1.94
CA ARG A 118 -9.12 -4.00 -2.18
C ARG A 118 -9.46 -2.52 -2.30
N TYR A 119 -8.87 -1.66 -1.47
CA TYR A 119 -9.12 -0.22 -1.46
C TYR A 119 -8.33 0.53 -2.52
N ASN A 120 -7.13 0.09 -2.87
CA ASN A 120 -6.38 0.58 -4.02
C ASN A 120 -7.05 0.24 -5.37
N LYS A 121 -8.14 -0.57 -5.36
CA LYS A 121 -9.00 -0.75 -6.54
C LYS A 121 -9.67 0.55 -7.00
N GLY A 122 -9.75 1.57 -6.18
CA GLY A 122 -10.14 2.93 -6.60
C GLY A 122 -9.11 3.62 -7.48
N SER A 123 -7.87 3.12 -7.49
CA SER A 123 -6.81 3.56 -8.42
C SER A 123 -6.49 2.51 -9.48
N GLU A 124 -7.47 1.68 -9.87
CA GLU A 124 -7.34 0.78 -11.04
C GLU A 124 -6.88 1.55 -12.28
N VAL A 125 -7.24 2.80 -12.34
CA VAL A 125 -6.88 3.72 -13.43
C VAL A 125 -5.99 4.82 -12.87
N GLN A 126 -4.71 4.76 -13.19
CA GLN A 126 -3.75 5.83 -12.92
C GLN A 126 -3.72 6.77 -14.13
N LYS A 127 -3.81 8.07 -13.89
CA LYS A 127 -3.65 9.07 -14.94
C LYS A 127 -2.39 9.89 -14.65
N ILE A 128 -1.47 9.91 -15.59
CA ILE A 128 -0.25 10.70 -15.54
C ILE A 128 -0.19 11.46 -16.87
N ASP A 129 -0.41 12.76 -16.81
CA ASP A 129 -0.59 13.65 -17.98
C ASP A 129 -1.66 13.13 -18.95
N ASP A 130 -1.25 12.80 -20.18
CA ASP A 130 -2.11 12.28 -21.24
C ASP A 130 -2.18 10.74 -21.26
N ILE A 131 -1.51 10.06 -20.33
CA ILE A 131 -1.49 8.60 -20.21
C ILE A 131 -2.44 8.13 -19.12
N THR A 132 -3.30 7.20 -19.49
CA THR A 132 -4.21 6.50 -18.59
C THR A 132 -3.79 5.03 -18.51
N ILE A 133 -3.48 4.53 -17.32
CA ILE A 133 -3.02 3.17 -17.08
C ILE A 133 -4.07 2.46 -16.23
N ASN A 134 -4.67 1.38 -16.75
CA ASN A 134 -5.50 0.48 -15.96
C ASN A 134 -4.66 -0.71 -15.48
N ILE A 135 -4.37 -0.75 -14.18
CA ILE A 135 -3.50 -1.77 -13.58
C ILE A 135 -4.13 -3.16 -13.64
N ILE A 136 -5.45 -3.26 -13.42
CA ILE A 136 -6.17 -4.54 -13.40
C ILE A 136 -6.37 -5.08 -14.82
N ALA A 137 -6.89 -4.24 -15.71
CA ALA A 137 -7.08 -4.63 -17.11
C ALA A 137 -5.75 -4.74 -17.88
N ARG A 138 -4.62 -4.33 -17.27
CA ARG A 138 -3.28 -4.30 -17.87
C ARG A 138 -3.26 -3.54 -19.20
N THR A 139 -3.98 -2.43 -19.29
CA THR A 139 -4.08 -1.58 -20.48
C THR A 139 -3.50 -0.20 -20.24
N VAL A 140 -2.91 0.37 -21.30
CA VAL A 140 -2.36 1.73 -21.30
C VAL A 140 -2.93 2.48 -22.48
N LYS A 141 -3.40 3.72 -22.24
CA LYS A 141 -3.92 4.60 -23.27
C LYS A 141 -3.23 5.95 -23.22
N LYS A 142 -2.87 6.49 -24.39
CA LYS A 142 -2.39 7.87 -24.55
C LYS A 142 -3.43 8.67 -25.34
N ASN A 143 -3.95 9.74 -24.74
CA ASN A 143 -5.04 10.52 -25.35
C ASN A 143 -6.22 9.64 -25.80
N GLY A 144 -6.58 8.62 -25.02
CA GLY A 144 -7.67 7.67 -25.32
C GLY A 144 -7.31 6.55 -26.32
N LYS A 145 -6.16 6.60 -27.00
CA LYS A 145 -5.67 5.55 -27.91
C LYS A 145 -4.82 4.54 -27.16
N GLU A 146 -5.09 3.26 -27.39
CA GLU A 146 -4.36 2.17 -26.73
C GLU A 146 -2.90 2.08 -27.18
N ILE A 147 -2.00 1.88 -26.21
CA ILE A 147 -0.58 1.62 -26.42
C ILE A 147 -0.32 0.16 -26.07
N SER A 148 0.17 -0.61 -27.05
CA SER A 148 0.54 -2.01 -26.80
C SER A 148 1.87 -2.11 -26.05
N LEU A 149 1.82 -2.68 -24.85
CA LEU A 149 2.97 -3.05 -24.06
C LEU A 149 3.07 -4.58 -23.98
N THR A 150 4.30 -5.10 -23.97
CA THR A 150 4.52 -6.52 -23.62
C THR A 150 4.23 -6.74 -22.15
N PRO A 151 3.99 -7.99 -21.69
CA PRO A 151 3.78 -8.29 -20.27
C PRO A 151 4.87 -7.70 -19.37
N LYS A 152 6.15 -7.86 -19.73
CA LYS A 152 7.29 -7.35 -18.96
C LYS A 152 7.42 -5.82 -18.99
N GLU A 153 7.08 -5.18 -20.10
CA GLU A 153 6.98 -3.70 -20.16
C GLU A 153 5.87 -3.18 -19.24
N PHE A 154 4.72 -3.88 -19.20
CA PHE A 154 3.63 -3.49 -18.31
C PHE A 154 3.98 -3.70 -16.84
N ASP A 155 4.61 -4.84 -16.47
CA ASP A 155 5.06 -5.11 -15.10
C ASP A 155 6.07 -4.06 -14.63
N LEU A 156 7.04 -3.72 -15.49
CA LEU A 156 8.02 -2.67 -15.23
C LEU A 156 7.37 -1.30 -15.05
N LEU A 157 6.42 -0.94 -15.91
CA LEU A 157 5.64 0.30 -15.77
C LEU A 157 4.87 0.34 -14.46
N SER A 158 4.19 -0.75 -14.12
CA SER A 158 3.41 -0.87 -12.88
C SER A 158 4.29 -0.71 -11.64
N LEU A 159 5.48 -1.33 -11.64
CA LEU A 159 6.46 -1.20 -10.56
C LEU A 159 6.94 0.25 -10.39
N LEU A 160 7.26 0.94 -11.48
CA LEU A 160 7.68 2.34 -11.45
C LEU A 160 6.56 3.26 -10.96
N ILE A 161 5.31 3.02 -11.36
CA ILE A 161 4.13 3.77 -10.92
C ILE A 161 3.87 3.59 -9.42
N GLN A 162 4.01 2.37 -8.89
CA GLN A 162 3.86 2.08 -7.46
C GLN A 162 4.92 2.78 -6.60
N ASN A 163 6.07 3.09 -7.19
CA ASN A 163 7.21 3.71 -6.52
C ASN A 163 7.54 5.09 -7.12
N LYS A 164 6.52 5.89 -7.47
CA LYS A 164 6.70 7.25 -8.01
C LYS A 164 7.60 8.09 -7.12
N ASN A 165 8.49 8.87 -7.75
CA ASN A 165 9.46 9.77 -7.10
C ASN A 165 10.49 9.06 -6.19
N PHE A 166 10.58 7.71 -6.26
CA PHE A 166 11.60 6.93 -5.59
C PHE A 166 12.53 6.26 -6.60
N ALA A 167 13.85 6.39 -6.35
CA ALA A 167 14.84 5.67 -7.14
C ALA A 167 14.89 4.21 -6.71
N LEU A 168 14.69 3.31 -7.65
CA LEU A 168 14.78 1.87 -7.46
C LEU A 168 16.13 1.35 -7.95
N TYR A 169 16.74 0.46 -7.18
CA TYR A 169 17.96 -0.24 -7.60
C TYR A 169 17.70 -1.15 -8.80
N ARG A 170 18.68 -1.29 -9.67
CA ARG A 170 18.57 -2.10 -10.90
C ARG A 170 18.25 -3.55 -10.60
N GLU A 171 18.93 -4.12 -9.60
CA GLU A 171 18.73 -5.49 -9.13
C GLU A 171 17.31 -5.69 -8.62
N THR A 172 16.81 -4.78 -7.77
CA THR A 172 15.45 -4.83 -7.23
C THR A 172 14.38 -4.75 -8.32
N ILE A 173 14.60 -3.92 -9.36
CA ILE A 173 13.69 -3.85 -10.50
C ILE A 173 13.70 -5.17 -11.26
N PHE A 174 14.88 -5.72 -11.49
CA PHE A 174 15.04 -6.96 -12.24
C PHE A 174 14.36 -8.14 -11.52
N GLU A 175 14.69 -8.35 -10.25
CA GLU A 175 14.06 -9.38 -9.41
C GLU A 175 12.54 -9.30 -9.40
N LYS A 176 11.98 -8.12 -9.17
CA LYS A 176 10.52 -7.92 -9.10
C LYS A 176 9.81 -8.13 -10.43
N VAL A 177 10.46 -7.86 -11.55
CA VAL A 177 9.84 -7.96 -12.88
C VAL A 177 10.14 -9.29 -13.56
N TRP A 178 11.34 -9.84 -13.41
CA TRP A 178 11.76 -11.08 -14.10
C TRP A 178 11.82 -12.31 -13.20
N GLY A 179 11.92 -12.13 -11.87
CA GLY A 179 12.02 -13.18 -10.87
C GLY A 179 13.45 -13.37 -10.36
N GLU A 180 13.58 -14.01 -9.19
CA GLU A 180 14.86 -14.24 -8.50
C GLU A 180 15.72 -15.32 -9.18
N ASP A 181 15.09 -16.22 -9.94
CA ASP A 181 15.78 -17.37 -10.57
C ASP A 181 16.59 -17.01 -11.82
N LEU A 182 16.50 -15.76 -12.29
CA LEU A 182 17.22 -15.32 -13.48
C LEU A 182 18.46 -14.50 -13.12
N GLU A 183 19.60 -14.82 -13.74
CA GLU A 183 20.80 -13.99 -13.62
C GLU A 183 20.49 -12.55 -14.01
N PHE A 184 20.92 -11.61 -13.15
CA PHE A 184 20.71 -10.19 -13.36
C PHE A 184 21.45 -9.70 -14.61
N GLU A 185 20.67 -9.36 -15.64
CA GLU A 185 21.16 -8.76 -16.88
C GLU A 185 20.80 -7.28 -16.98
N THR A 186 21.78 -6.40 -16.75
CA THR A 186 21.59 -4.94 -16.87
C THR A 186 21.07 -4.53 -18.24
N ARG A 187 21.54 -5.16 -19.32
CA ARG A 187 21.14 -4.84 -20.70
C ARG A 187 19.67 -5.09 -20.96
N THR A 188 19.12 -6.16 -20.40
CA THR A 188 17.69 -6.51 -20.54
C THR A 188 16.82 -5.44 -19.91
N LEU A 189 17.13 -4.99 -18.70
CA LEU A 189 16.41 -3.91 -18.03
C LEU A 189 16.49 -2.60 -18.83
N ASP A 190 17.70 -2.20 -19.25
CA ASP A 190 17.95 -0.95 -19.97
C ASP A 190 17.16 -0.90 -21.28
N LEU A 191 17.08 -2.02 -21.99
CA LEU A 191 16.29 -2.13 -23.23
C LEU A 191 14.80 -1.93 -22.98
N HIS A 192 14.25 -2.51 -21.91
CA HIS A 192 12.84 -2.34 -21.56
C HIS A 192 12.53 -0.91 -21.10
N ILE A 193 13.40 -0.27 -20.34
CA ILE A 193 13.30 1.15 -19.99
C ILE A 193 13.29 2.03 -21.25
N GLN A 194 14.20 1.76 -22.18
CA GLN A 194 14.28 2.51 -23.44
C GLN A 194 12.98 2.36 -24.26
N ARG A 195 12.42 1.13 -24.35
CA ARG A 195 11.17 0.87 -25.05
C ARG A 195 9.99 1.60 -24.38
N LEU A 196 9.90 1.56 -23.05
CA LEU A 196 8.86 2.29 -22.31
C LEU A 196 8.95 3.81 -22.54
N ARG A 197 10.16 4.38 -22.43
CA ARG A 197 10.38 5.80 -22.70
C ARG A 197 9.88 6.18 -24.11
N LYS A 198 10.17 5.35 -25.10
CA LYS A 198 9.73 5.59 -26.49
C LYS A 198 8.21 5.44 -26.67
N LYS A 199 7.63 4.36 -26.14
CA LYS A 199 6.19 4.06 -26.31
C LYS A 199 5.30 5.07 -25.60
N LEU A 200 5.70 5.52 -24.40
CA LEU A 200 4.94 6.46 -23.58
C LEU A 200 5.31 7.92 -23.83
N ASP A 201 6.41 8.16 -24.58
CA ASP A 201 7.02 9.49 -24.71
C ASP A 201 7.45 10.09 -23.35
N TRP A 202 7.97 9.22 -22.48
CA TRP A 202 8.38 9.53 -21.09
C TRP A 202 9.89 9.57 -20.92
N LYS A 203 10.61 10.12 -21.89
CA LYS A 203 12.06 10.26 -21.81
C LYS A 203 12.50 11.06 -20.58
N ASP A 204 11.73 12.11 -20.27
CA ASP A 204 12.04 13.01 -19.16
C ASP A 204 11.35 12.60 -17.85
N LYS A 205 10.39 11.68 -17.87
CA LYS A 205 9.72 11.18 -16.65
C LYS A 205 10.40 9.96 -16.06
N ILE A 206 10.81 9.00 -16.90
CA ILE A 206 11.59 7.86 -16.42
C ILE A 206 13.06 8.30 -16.38
N LYS A 207 13.51 8.76 -15.21
CA LYS A 207 14.88 9.21 -14.98
C LYS A 207 15.85 8.05 -14.78
N THR A 208 17.08 8.21 -15.26
CA THR A 208 18.19 7.36 -14.83
C THR A 208 18.85 8.01 -13.64
N VAL A 209 18.92 7.32 -12.51
CA VAL A 209 19.63 7.77 -11.31
C VAL A 209 20.99 7.11 -11.28
N TYR A 210 22.04 7.92 -11.40
CA TYR A 210 23.41 7.43 -11.54
C TYR A 210 23.80 6.50 -10.39
N LYS A 211 24.41 5.37 -10.71
CA LYS A 211 24.83 4.29 -9.80
C LYS A 211 23.71 3.64 -8.97
N ILE A 212 22.45 4.01 -9.15
CA ILE A 212 21.31 3.42 -8.47
C ILE A 212 20.47 2.63 -9.47
N GLY A 213 19.81 3.31 -10.40
CA GLY A 213 18.89 2.65 -11.31
C GLY A 213 17.93 3.62 -11.97
N TYR A 214 16.62 3.43 -11.73
CA TYR A 214 15.57 4.21 -12.39
C TYR A 214 14.54 4.74 -11.42
N MET A 215 13.95 5.88 -11.79
CA MET A 215 12.88 6.54 -11.05
C MET A 215 11.83 7.07 -12.03
N LEU A 216 10.55 6.93 -11.71
CA LEU A 216 9.47 7.66 -12.37
C LEU A 216 9.22 8.95 -11.60
N GLU A 217 9.49 10.09 -12.23
CA GLU A 217 9.27 11.43 -11.68
C GLU A 217 7.94 11.99 -12.19
N VAL A 218 7.04 12.32 -11.25
CA VAL A 218 5.69 12.87 -11.53
C VAL A 218 5.28 13.85 -10.45
#